data_2970b3f5cd12dc00bcaa43ede07ce265
#
_entry.id   2970b3f5cd12dc00bcaa43ede07ce265
#
_cell.length_a   1.000
_cell.length_b   1.000
_cell.length_c   1.000
_cell.angle_alpha   90.00
_cell.angle_beta   90.00
_cell.angle_gamma   90.00
#
_symmetry.space_group_name_H-M   'P 1'
#
loop_
_entity.id
_entity.type
_entity.pdbx_description
1 polymer ?
#
loop_
_entity_poly.entity_id
_entity_poly.type
_entity_poly.pdbx_seq_one_letter_code
_entity_poly.pdbx_strand_id
1 'polypeptide(L)' 'MSAVNAVGLIVVVLLVIFMVAALLFPERF' A
#
# COMPACT_ATOMS: atom_id res chain seq x y z
N MET A 1 15.50 -14.50 -0.81
CA MET A 1 14.38 -13.65 -1.24
C MET A 1 13.92 -14.09 -2.61
N SER A 2 12.65 -14.16 -2.81
CA SER A 2 12.11 -14.62 -4.08
C SER A 2 11.28 -13.50 -4.71
N ALA A 3 10.98 -13.66 -5.98
CA ALA A 3 10.17 -12.70 -6.71
C ALA A 3 8.80 -12.57 -6.06
N VAL A 4 8.27 -13.68 -5.56
CA VAL A 4 6.96 -13.67 -4.92
C VAL A 4 7.00 -12.81 -3.66
N ASN A 5 8.06 -12.92 -2.87
CA ASN A 5 8.21 -12.11 -1.68
C ASN A 5 8.34 -10.63 -2.03
N ALA A 6 9.09 -10.33 -3.09
CA ALA A 6 9.27 -8.95 -3.51
C ALA A 6 7.94 -8.34 -3.94
N VAL A 7 7.15 -9.08 -4.69
CA VAL A 7 5.85 -8.62 -5.15
C VAL A 7 4.93 -8.41 -3.96
N GLY A 8 4.96 -9.34 -3.02
CA GLY A 8 4.14 -9.22 -1.81
C GLY A 8 4.48 -7.98 -1.02
N LEU A 9 5.77 -7.68 -0.88
CA LEU A 9 6.20 -6.50 -0.16
C LEU A 9 5.72 -5.22 -0.83
N ILE A 10 5.82 -5.18 -2.15
CA ILE A 10 5.36 -4.01 -2.90
C ILE A 10 3.87 -3.80 -2.68
N VAL A 11 3.10 -4.88 -2.76
CA VAL A 11 1.65 -4.79 -2.58
C VAL A 11 1.32 -4.30 -1.17
N VAL A 12 2.01 -4.83 -0.17
CA VAL A 12 1.77 -4.43 1.22
C VAL A 12 2.08 -2.95 1.42
N VAL A 13 3.19 -2.50 0.87
CA VAL A 13 3.58 -1.09 0.99
C VAL A 13 2.53 -0.19 0.35
N LEU A 14 2.06 -0.58 -0.83
CA LEU A 14 1.03 0.20 -1.52
C LEU A 14 -0.26 0.25 -0.71
N LEU A 15 -0.63 -0.86 -0.09
CA LEU A 15 -1.83 -0.90 0.75
C LEU A 15 -1.69 0.01 1.96
N VAL A 16 -0.53 0.01 2.58
CA VAL A 16 -0.28 0.87 3.74
C VAL A 16 -0.37 2.34 3.35
N ILE A 17 0.28 2.69 2.24
CA ILE A 17 0.24 4.07 1.76
C ILE A 17 -1.20 4.47 1.45
N PHE A 18 -1.94 3.57 0.81
CA PHE A 18 -3.32 3.84 0.46
C PHE A 18 -4.16 4.07 1.70
N MET A 19 -3.93 3.27 2.72
CA MET A 19 -4.68 3.39 3.97
C MET A 19 -4.37 4.71 4.66
N VAL A 20 -3.10 5.07 4.72
CA VAL A 20 -2.70 6.33 5.34
C VAL A 20 -3.28 7.51 4.58
N ALA A 21 -3.23 7.46 3.25
CA ALA A 21 -3.79 8.52 2.42
C ALA A 21 -5.28 8.66 2.65
N ALA A 22 -5.98 7.56 2.82
CA ALA A 22 -7.41 7.59 3.07
C ALA A 22 -7.74 8.25 4.39
N LEU A 23 -6.85 8.12 5.37
CA LEU A 23 -7.04 8.74 6.67
C LEU A 23 -6.73 10.23 6.62
N LEU A 24 -5.71 10.61 5.86
CA LEU A 24 -5.31 12.01 5.76
C LEU A 24 -6.19 12.79 4.81
N PHE A 25 -6.61 12.16 3.72
CA PHE A 25 -7.46 12.82 2.72
C PHE A 25 -8.70 11.99 2.47
N PRO A 26 -9.64 12.02 3.42
CA PRO A 26 -10.84 11.18 3.31
C PRO A 26 -11.74 11.55 2.14
N GLU A 27 -11.57 12.72 1.59
CA GLU A 27 -12.44 13.16 0.48
C GLU A 27 -11.78 12.98 -0.86
N ARG A 28 -11.02 11.90 -1.01
CA ARG A 28 -10.38 11.60 -2.24
C ARG A 28 -11.34 11.41 -3.36
N PHE A 29 -12.51 11.21 -3.08
CA PHE A 29 -13.43 10.93 -4.16
C PHE A 29 -14.81 11.39 -3.93
#